data_e808c84c3bb6d69f011dc2999a67cc3c
#
_entry.id   e808c84c3bb6d69f011dc2999a67cc3c
#
_cell.length_a   1.000
_cell.length_b   1.000
_cell.length_c   1.000
_cell.angle_alpha   90.00
_cell.angle_beta   90.00
_cell.angle_gamma   90.00
#
_symmetry.space_group_name_H-M   'P 1'
#
loop_
_entity.id
_entity.type
_entity.pdbx_description
1 polymer ?
#
loop_
_entity_poly.entity_id
_entity_poly.type
_entity_poly.pdbx_seq_one_letter_code
_entity_poly.pdbx_strand_id
1 'polypeptide(L)'
;MMDCTDRHCRYFHRQLSRYTLLYSEMIVDRAIIFGERERFLRLNPIEHPVALQLGGNDPKLLGEATKIAVDFGYDEINLNVGCPSSRVESGNFGAALMKNIDLVRSCIEAMKASAGQIPITVKSRIGVDDQIPNQVLPEFISKAVSYTHLRAHETKWH
;
A
#
# COMPACT_ATOMS: atom_id res chain seq x y z
N MET A 1 -4.82 2.01 -8.18
CA MET A 1 -4.23 2.16 -9.53
C MET A 1 -3.94 3.63 -9.75
N MET A 2 -2.76 3.97 -10.21
CA MET A 2 -2.41 5.35 -10.51
C MET A 2 -3.30 5.88 -11.64
N ASP A 3 -3.69 7.14 -11.54
CA ASP A 3 -4.57 7.86 -12.48
C ASP A 3 -5.99 7.28 -12.63
N CYS A 4 -6.46 6.47 -11.67
CA CYS A 4 -7.77 5.82 -11.76
C CYS A 4 -8.64 5.95 -10.50
N THR A 5 -8.05 6.00 -9.31
CA THR A 5 -8.79 5.98 -8.03
C THR A 5 -8.56 7.24 -7.20
N ASP A 6 -8.69 8.38 -7.86
CA ASP A 6 -8.64 9.68 -7.22
C ASP A 6 -9.85 9.93 -6.29
N ARG A 7 -9.88 11.07 -5.63
CA ARG A 7 -10.97 11.44 -4.71
C ARG A 7 -12.36 11.48 -5.39
N HIS A 8 -12.42 11.81 -6.69
CA HIS A 8 -13.68 11.89 -7.41
C HIS A 8 -14.22 10.50 -7.71
N CYS A 9 -13.32 9.58 -8.11
CA CYS A 9 -13.64 8.17 -8.29
C CYS A 9 -14.10 7.55 -6.96
N ARG A 10 -13.40 7.80 -5.85
CA ARG A 10 -13.80 7.30 -4.52
C ARG A 10 -15.14 7.86 -4.09
N TYR A 11 -15.40 9.15 -4.30
CA TYR A 11 -16.70 9.74 -4.03
C TYR A 11 -17.81 9.04 -4.82
N PHE A 12 -17.60 8.81 -6.12
CA PHE A 12 -18.57 8.10 -6.97
C PHE A 12 -18.83 6.67 -6.44
N HIS A 13 -17.79 5.89 -6.13
CA HIS A 13 -17.95 4.55 -5.60
C HIS A 13 -18.68 4.54 -4.25
N ARG A 14 -18.50 5.57 -3.43
CA ARG A 14 -19.22 5.69 -2.15
C ARG A 14 -20.72 5.90 -2.35
N GLN A 15 -21.16 6.48 -3.46
CA GLN A 15 -22.59 6.56 -3.78
C GLN A 15 -23.18 5.16 -4.10
N LEU A 16 -22.36 4.24 -4.61
CA LEU A 16 -22.78 2.88 -4.93
C LEU A 16 -22.70 1.94 -3.72
N SER A 17 -21.81 2.18 -2.78
CA SER A 17 -21.59 1.30 -1.61
C SER A 17 -21.20 2.08 -0.37
N ARG A 18 -22.01 1.94 0.68
CA ARG A 18 -21.79 2.59 1.98
C ARG A 18 -20.64 1.97 2.80
N TYR A 19 -20.39 0.67 2.63
CA TYR A 19 -19.56 -0.10 3.55
C TYR A 19 -18.24 -0.58 2.95
N THR A 20 -18.09 -0.48 1.64
CA THR A 20 -16.86 -0.92 0.96
C THR A 20 -15.68 -0.07 1.40
N LEU A 21 -14.59 -0.70 1.83
CA LEU A 21 -13.32 -0.03 2.04
C LEU A 21 -12.78 0.40 0.67
N LEU A 22 -12.66 1.70 0.48
CA LEU A 22 -12.11 2.29 -0.74
C LEU A 22 -10.59 2.43 -0.62
N TYR A 23 -9.91 2.35 -1.74
CA TYR A 23 -8.45 2.54 -1.79
C TYR A 23 -8.10 3.81 -2.56
N SER A 24 -7.11 4.53 -2.07
CA SER A 24 -6.48 5.61 -2.83
C SER A 24 -5.69 5.06 -4.01
N GLU A 25 -5.23 5.96 -4.86
CA GLU A 25 -4.12 5.67 -5.76
C GLU A 25 -2.87 5.31 -4.97
N MET A 26 -1.90 4.61 -5.61
CA MET A 26 -0.60 4.41 -4.99
C MET A 26 0.17 5.75 -4.98
N ILE A 27 0.52 6.21 -3.79
CA ILE A 27 1.30 7.43 -3.59
C ILE A 27 2.67 7.04 -3.05
N VAL A 28 3.73 7.58 -3.67
CA VAL A 28 5.10 7.29 -3.24
C VAL A 28 5.41 8.06 -1.96
N ASP A 29 6.07 7.41 -1.00
CA ASP A 29 6.47 7.97 0.29
C ASP A 29 7.13 9.36 0.17
N ARG A 30 8.06 9.53 -0.76
CA ARG A 30 8.75 10.81 -1.02
C ARG A 30 7.80 11.92 -1.49
N ALA A 31 6.75 11.58 -2.23
CA ALA A 31 5.75 12.56 -2.66
C ALA A 31 4.95 13.11 -1.46
N ILE A 32 4.70 12.27 -0.46
CA ILE A 32 4.03 12.69 0.77
C ILE A 32 4.95 13.54 1.66
N ILE A 33 6.21 13.14 1.80
CA ILE A 33 7.16 13.81 2.71
C ILE A 33 7.58 15.17 2.16
N PHE A 34 7.94 15.22 0.88
CA PHE A 34 8.58 16.38 0.25
C PHE A 34 7.68 17.16 -0.71
N GLY A 35 6.51 16.61 -1.05
CA GLY A 35 5.57 17.21 -1.99
C GLY A 35 4.40 17.93 -1.32
N GLU A 36 3.40 18.25 -2.12
CA GLU A 36 2.17 18.92 -1.69
C GLU A 36 1.20 17.91 -1.04
N ARG A 37 1.30 17.73 0.27
CA ARG A 37 0.52 16.76 1.05
C ARG A 37 -0.98 16.86 0.81
N GLU A 38 -1.52 18.07 0.85
CA GLU A 38 -2.94 18.33 0.63
C GLU A 38 -3.41 17.83 -0.74
N ARG A 39 -2.59 17.95 -1.76
CA ARG A 39 -2.90 17.46 -3.10
C ARG A 39 -3.05 15.95 -3.14
N PHE A 40 -2.17 15.23 -2.44
CA PHE A 40 -2.11 13.77 -2.48
C PHE A 40 -3.02 13.09 -1.46
N LEU A 41 -3.18 13.70 -0.27
CA LEU A 41 -3.79 13.03 0.87
C LEU A 41 -5.18 13.54 1.23
N ARG A 42 -5.67 14.58 0.56
CA ARG A 42 -6.97 15.17 0.88
C ARG A 42 -8.10 14.14 0.76
N LEU A 43 -8.86 14.02 1.84
CA LEU A 43 -10.06 13.21 1.95
C LEU A 43 -11.31 14.07 2.13
N ASN A 44 -12.45 13.56 1.67
CA ASN A 44 -13.75 14.07 2.07
C ASN A 44 -14.34 13.10 3.12
N PRO A 45 -14.96 13.59 4.22
CA PRO A 45 -15.55 12.72 5.23
C PRO A 45 -16.53 11.66 4.69
N ILE A 46 -17.20 11.94 3.58
CA ILE A 46 -18.12 10.98 2.97
C ILE A 46 -17.40 9.76 2.36
N GLU A 47 -16.09 9.88 2.04
CA GLU A 47 -15.34 8.79 1.40
C GLU A 47 -15.04 7.63 2.34
N HIS A 48 -15.07 7.84 3.65
CA HIS A 48 -14.76 6.79 4.66
C HIS A 48 -15.68 5.57 4.57
N PRO A 49 -15.12 4.35 4.82
CA PRO A 49 -13.72 4.06 5.14
C PRO A 49 -12.80 4.04 3.92
N VAL A 50 -11.59 4.61 4.06
CA VAL A 50 -10.60 4.73 2.97
C VAL A 50 -9.22 4.24 3.43
N ALA A 51 -8.61 3.38 2.62
CA ALA A 51 -7.22 2.98 2.76
C ALA A 51 -6.31 3.83 1.87
N LEU A 52 -5.21 4.34 2.43
CA LEU A 52 -4.13 4.93 1.66
C LEU A 52 -3.18 3.83 1.18
N GLN A 53 -2.88 3.78 -0.12
CA GLN A 53 -1.85 2.89 -0.63
C GLN A 53 -0.52 3.63 -0.81
N LEU A 54 0.53 3.15 -0.13
CA LEU A 54 1.89 3.67 -0.23
C LEU A 54 2.75 2.83 -1.17
N GLY A 55 3.64 3.50 -1.90
CA GLY A 55 4.76 2.90 -2.62
C GLY A 55 6.07 3.42 -2.06
N GLY A 56 7.04 2.54 -1.87
CA GLY A 56 8.36 2.86 -1.35
C GLY A 56 9.12 1.61 -0.96
N ASN A 57 10.41 1.76 -0.64
CA ASN A 57 11.30 0.69 -0.23
C ASN A 57 12.25 1.09 0.91
N ASP A 58 12.10 2.29 1.44
CA ASP A 58 12.88 2.77 2.59
C ASP A 58 12.00 2.71 3.84
N PRO A 59 12.34 1.87 4.85
CA PRO A 59 11.55 1.74 6.06
C PRO A 59 11.34 3.06 6.81
N LYS A 60 12.37 3.92 6.85
CA LYS A 60 12.29 5.21 7.55
C LYS A 60 11.31 6.16 6.85
N LEU A 61 11.41 6.28 5.52
CA LEU A 61 10.52 7.14 4.75
C LEU A 61 9.08 6.62 4.77
N LEU A 62 8.87 5.31 4.68
CA LEU A 62 7.55 4.70 4.80
C LEU A 62 6.93 4.92 6.18
N GLY A 63 7.73 4.83 7.25
CA GLY A 63 7.28 5.15 8.61
C GLY A 63 6.85 6.62 8.74
N GLU A 64 7.64 7.55 8.19
CA GLU A 64 7.32 8.99 8.21
C GLU A 64 6.05 9.29 7.38
N ALA A 65 5.95 8.73 6.16
CA ALA A 65 4.77 8.88 5.32
C ALA A 65 3.51 8.29 5.98
N THR A 66 3.65 7.16 6.69
CA THR A 66 2.57 6.54 7.46
C THR A 66 2.06 7.48 8.56
N LYS A 67 2.96 8.08 9.33
CA LYS A 67 2.60 9.04 10.39
C LYS A 67 1.79 10.21 9.80
N ILE A 68 2.26 10.79 8.70
CA ILE A 68 1.55 11.87 8.02
C ILE A 68 0.16 11.41 7.57
N ALA A 69 0.04 10.20 7.00
CA ALA A 69 -1.23 9.64 6.55
C ALA A 69 -2.24 9.42 7.69
N VAL A 70 -1.76 8.99 8.86
CA VAL A 70 -2.58 8.86 10.08
C VAL A 70 -3.16 10.22 10.50
N ASP A 71 -2.35 11.27 10.46
CA ASP A 71 -2.77 12.65 10.79
C ASP A 71 -3.83 13.17 9.81
N PHE A 72 -3.85 12.68 8.56
CA PHE A 72 -4.89 12.98 7.56
C PHE A 72 -6.19 12.18 7.75
N GLY A 73 -6.20 11.17 8.62
CA GLY A 73 -7.40 10.44 9.01
C GLY A 73 -7.75 9.24 8.14
N TYR A 74 -6.79 8.62 7.47
CA TYR A 74 -7.03 7.36 6.76
C TYR A 74 -7.34 6.21 7.72
N ASP A 75 -8.27 5.32 7.31
CA ASP A 75 -8.73 4.19 8.13
C ASP A 75 -7.80 2.97 8.05
N GLU A 76 -6.99 2.88 7.00
CA GLU A 76 -6.00 1.81 6.78
C GLU A 76 -4.83 2.38 5.97
N ILE A 77 -3.61 1.89 6.21
CA ILE A 77 -2.46 2.17 5.37
C ILE A 77 -1.99 0.86 4.72
N ASN A 78 -1.90 0.87 3.40
CA ASN A 78 -1.56 -0.30 2.60
C ASN A 78 -0.21 -0.12 1.91
N LEU A 79 0.69 -1.10 2.03
CA LEU A 79 1.94 -1.12 1.27
C LEU A 79 1.77 -1.87 -0.05
N ASN A 80 2.14 -1.24 -1.16
CA ASN A 80 2.15 -1.87 -2.47
C ASN A 80 3.43 -2.68 -2.67
N VAL A 81 3.27 -4.00 -2.81
CA VAL A 81 4.35 -4.97 -3.10
C VAL A 81 4.03 -5.75 -4.40
N GLY A 82 3.24 -5.15 -5.29
CA GLY A 82 2.75 -5.89 -6.45
C GLY A 82 2.70 -5.12 -7.78
N CYS A 83 2.92 -3.81 -7.80
CA CYS A 83 2.88 -3.02 -9.03
C CYS A 83 4.08 -3.34 -9.95
N PRO A 84 3.85 -3.74 -11.22
CA PRO A 84 4.90 -4.15 -12.13
C PRO A 84 5.31 -3.04 -13.13
N SER A 85 4.89 -1.78 -12.91
CA SER A 85 5.19 -0.72 -13.87
C SER A 85 6.68 -0.40 -13.90
N SER A 86 7.21 -0.08 -15.08
CA SER A 86 8.63 0.25 -15.29
C SER A 86 9.10 1.42 -14.39
N ARG A 87 8.23 2.39 -14.13
CA ARG A 87 8.51 3.51 -13.21
C ARG A 87 8.69 3.03 -11.76
N VAL A 88 7.89 2.06 -11.34
CA VAL A 88 7.95 1.47 -9.99
C VAL A 88 9.16 0.54 -9.89
N GLU A 89 9.42 -0.23 -10.93
CA GLU A 89 10.55 -1.14 -11.01
C GLU A 89 11.90 -0.41 -10.99
N SER A 90 12.03 0.71 -11.72
CA SER A 90 13.23 1.55 -11.66
C SER A 90 13.49 2.17 -10.28
N GLY A 91 12.44 2.32 -9.45
CA GLY A 91 12.53 2.74 -8.05
C GLY A 91 12.77 1.59 -7.06
N ASN A 92 12.91 0.35 -7.53
CA ASN A 92 13.07 -0.86 -6.70
C ASN A 92 11.98 -1.05 -5.63
N PHE A 93 10.73 -0.66 -5.92
CA PHE A 93 9.58 -0.91 -5.04
C PHE A 93 8.45 -1.61 -5.81
N GLY A 94 7.27 -1.78 -5.22
CA GLY A 94 6.20 -2.55 -5.84
C GLY A 94 6.56 -4.04 -6.01
N ALA A 95 6.40 -4.61 -7.20
CA ALA A 95 6.67 -6.02 -7.47
C ALA A 95 8.12 -6.44 -7.19
N ALA A 96 9.08 -5.52 -7.39
CA ALA A 96 10.50 -5.78 -7.11
C ALA A 96 10.76 -6.15 -5.64
N LEU A 97 9.95 -5.63 -4.71
CA LEU A 97 10.06 -5.97 -3.29
C LEU A 97 9.78 -7.43 -2.96
N MET A 98 9.02 -8.15 -3.80
CA MET A 98 8.79 -9.59 -3.60
C MET A 98 10.06 -10.43 -3.65
N LYS A 99 11.14 -9.89 -4.19
CA LYS A 99 12.47 -10.53 -4.22
C LYS A 99 13.27 -10.31 -2.92
N ASN A 100 12.80 -9.41 -2.04
CA ASN A 100 13.46 -9.08 -0.78
C ASN A 100 12.45 -9.00 0.38
N ILE A 101 12.04 -10.17 0.85
CA ILE A 101 11.01 -10.32 1.87
C ILE A 101 11.43 -9.67 3.21
N ASP A 102 12.72 -9.71 3.54
CA ASP A 102 13.23 -9.11 4.79
C ASP A 102 13.16 -7.58 4.75
N LEU A 103 13.35 -6.97 3.58
CA LEU A 103 13.12 -5.53 3.39
C LEU A 103 11.63 -5.19 3.53
N VAL A 104 10.72 -6.00 2.94
CA VAL A 104 9.27 -5.82 3.12
C VAL A 104 8.91 -5.86 4.60
N ARG A 105 9.44 -6.82 5.34
CA ARG A 105 9.25 -6.93 6.79
C ARG A 105 9.69 -5.65 7.50
N SER A 106 10.91 -5.18 7.24
CA SER A 106 11.45 -3.96 7.86
C SER A 106 10.58 -2.73 7.56
N CYS A 107 10.07 -2.62 6.33
CA CYS A 107 9.13 -1.56 5.93
C CYS A 107 7.84 -1.64 6.75
N ILE A 108 7.25 -2.82 6.86
CA ILE A 108 6.02 -3.04 7.64
C ILE A 108 6.22 -2.70 9.11
N GLU A 109 7.33 -3.14 9.71
CA GLU A 109 7.65 -2.85 11.12
C GLU A 109 7.75 -1.34 11.37
N ALA A 110 8.42 -0.60 10.49
CA ALA A 110 8.52 0.86 10.59
C ALA A 110 7.17 1.56 10.42
N MET A 111 6.35 1.10 9.47
CA MET A 111 4.98 1.61 9.27
C MET A 111 4.12 1.35 10.51
N LYS A 112 4.14 0.14 11.08
CA LYS A 112 3.40 -0.19 12.30
C LYS A 112 3.80 0.65 13.49
N ALA A 113 5.09 0.87 13.68
CA ALA A 113 5.59 1.71 14.76
C ALA A 113 5.04 3.16 14.67
N SER A 114 4.68 3.61 13.46
CA SER A 114 4.17 4.96 13.20
C SER A 114 2.64 5.04 13.09
N ALA A 115 1.96 3.90 12.95
CA ALA A 115 0.53 3.86 12.63
C ALA A 115 -0.41 3.95 13.86
N GLY A 116 0.10 3.78 15.07
CA GLY A 116 -0.74 3.70 16.28
C GLY A 116 -1.72 2.52 16.19
N GLN A 117 -3.01 2.79 16.15
CA GLN A 117 -4.07 1.77 16.06
C GLN A 117 -4.54 1.52 14.61
N ILE A 118 -4.03 2.29 13.65
CA ILE A 118 -4.45 2.15 12.24
C ILE A 118 -3.87 0.84 11.67
N PRO A 119 -4.70 0.00 11.01
CA PRO A 119 -4.24 -1.23 10.39
C PRO A 119 -3.22 -0.97 9.28
N ILE A 120 -2.14 -1.75 9.29
CA ILE A 120 -1.19 -1.82 8.18
C ILE A 120 -1.46 -3.10 7.40
N THR A 121 -1.66 -2.98 6.10
CA THR A 121 -1.90 -4.10 5.19
C THR A 121 -0.90 -4.11 4.04
N VAL A 122 -0.79 -5.24 3.35
CA VAL A 122 0.10 -5.40 2.19
C VAL A 122 -0.69 -5.93 1.01
N LYS A 123 -0.51 -5.32 -0.15
CA LYS A 123 -1.00 -5.85 -1.43
C LYS A 123 0.18 -6.39 -2.22
N SER A 124 0.24 -7.72 -2.38
CA SER A 124 1.30 -8.42 -3.10
C SER A 124 0.76 -9.12 -4.35
N ARG A 125 1.68 -9.70 -5.14
CA ARG A 125 1.41 -10.77 -6.09
C ARG A 125 1.61 -12.13 -5.42
N ILE A 126 1.21 -13.19 -6.10
CA ILE A 126 1.45 -14.58 -5.65
C ILE A 126 2.89 -15.04 -5.96
N GLY A 127 3.61 -14.31 -6.80
CA GLY A 127 4.99 -14.51 -7.23
C GLY A 127 5.35 -13.51 -8.33
N VAL A 128 6.64 -13.34 -8.61
CA VAL A 128 7.19 -12.49 -9.68
C VAL A 128 8.24 -13.26 -10.46
N ASP A 129 8.36 -12.98 -11.76
CA ASP A 129 9.27 -13.63 -12.68
C ASP A 129 9.20 -15.17 -12.59
N ASP A 130 10.33 -15.85 -12.37
CA ASP A 130 10.45 -17.32 -12.29
C ASP A 130 10.11 -17.89 -10.90
N GLN A 131 9.58 -17.08 -9.99
CA GLN A 131 9.19 -17.55 -8.66
C GLN A 131 8.02 -18.54 -8.73
N ILE A 132 8.16 -19.66 -8.03
CA ILE A 132 7.11 -20.68 -7.91
C ILE A 132 6.16 -20.26 -6.78
N PRO A 133 4.87 -19.91 -7.06
CA PRO A 133 3.96 -19.35 -6.07
C PRO A 133 3.81 -20.20 -4.81
N ASN A 134 3.72 -21.52 -4.96
CA ASN A 134 3.54 -22.45 -3.82
C ASN A 134 4.77 -22.52 -2.88
N GLN A 135 5.92 -22.03 -3.31
CA GLN A 135 7.13 -21.97 -2.49
C GLN A 135 7.29 -20.56 -1.86
N VAL A 136 7.14 -19.53 -2.66
CA VAL A 136 7.41 -18.14 -2.25
C VAL A 136 6.28 -17.57 -1.38
N LEU A 137 5.02 -17.85 -1.73
CA LEU A 137 3.88 -17.26 -1.06
C LEU A 137 3.76 -17.63 0.42
N PRO A 138 3.95 -18.91 0.83
CA PRO A 138 3.92 -19.27 2.25
C PRO A 138 5.01 -18.58 3.07
N GLU A 139 6.22 -18.48 2.52
CA GLU A 139 7.31 -17.77 3.17
C GLU A 139 7.03 -16.26 3.29
N PHE A 140 6.57 -15.65 2.19
CA PHE A 140 6.18 -14.24 2.17
C PHE A 140 5.08 -13.95 3.20
N ILE A 141 4.02 -14.78 3.22
CA ILE A 141 2.94 -14.65 4.18
C ILE A 141 3.48 -14.79 5.62
N SER A 142 4.23 -15.83 5.92
CA SER A 142 4.76 -16.07 7.26
C SER A 142 5.59 -14.89 7.77
N LYS A 143 6.45 -14.33 6.93
CA LYS A 143 7.31 -13.19 7.29
C LYS A 143 6.57 -11.85 7.34
N ALA A 144 5.63 -11.61 6.41
CA ALA A 144 4.88 -10.36 6.35
C ALA A 144 3.70 -10.31 7.34
N VAL A 145 2.99 -11.45 7.56
CA VAL A 145 1.75 -11.50 8.36
C VAL A 145 1.99 -11.58 9.85
N SER A 146 3.14 -12.06 10.30
CA SER A 146 3.48 -11.98 11.73
C SER A 146 3.29 -10.55 12.30
N TYR A 147 3.11 -9.58 11.41
CA TYR A 147 3.00 -8.17 11.72
C TYR A 147 1.79 -7.46 11.10
N THR A 148 0.99 -8.10 10.20
CA THR A 148 -0.08 -7.40 9.44
C THR A 148 -1.26 -8.31 9.12
N HIS A 149 -2.39 -7.70 8.67
CA HIS A 149 -3.47 -8.41 8.00
C HIS A 149 -3.21 -8.43 6.49
N LEU A 150 -3.13 -9.61 5.89
CA LEU A 150 -2.93 -9.79 4.46
C LEU A 150 -4.26 -9.68 3.71
N ARG A 151 -4.29 -8.85 2.67
CA ARG A 151 -5.33 -8.87 1.66
C ARG A 151 -4.69 -9.20 0.32
N ALA A 152 -4.93 -10.40 -0.19
CA ALA A 152 -4.52 -10.79 -1.53
C ALA A 152 -5.64 -10.42 -2.51
N HIS A 153 -5.32 -9.61 -3.51
CA HIS A 153 -6.13 -9.47 -4.71
C HIS A 153 -5.38 -10.12 -5.87
N GLU A 154 -5.92 -11.24 -6.33
CA GLU A 154 -5.41 -11.89 -7.53
C GLU A 154 -6.03 -11.27 -8.78
N THR A 155 -5.20 -10.75 -9.67
CA THR A 155 -5.52 -10.66 -11.09
C THR A 155 -4.42 -11.38 -11.84
N LYS A 156 -4.73 -12.61 -12.28
CA LYS A 156 -3.96 -13.27 -13.32
C LYS A 156 -4.26 -12.53 -14.63
N TRP A 157 -3.26 -11.88 -15.19
CA TRP A 157 -3.26 -11.54 -16.60
C TRP A 157 -2.41 -12.57 -17.33
N HIS A 158 -3.02 -13.26 -18.26
CA HIS A 158 -2.34 -14.07 -19.27
C HIS A 158 -1.81 -13.17 -20.36
#